data_5761dae42b41f5708d0bada2638f7b80
#
_entry.id   5761dae42b41f5708d0bada2638f7b80
#
_cell.length_a   1.000
_cell.length_b   1.000
_cell.length_c   1.000
_cell.angle_alpha   90.00
_cell.angle_beta   90.00
_cell.angle_gamma   90.00
#
_symmetry.space_group_name_H-M   'P 1'
#
loop_
_entity.id
_entity.type
_entity.pdbx_description
1 polymer ?
#
loop_
_entity_poly.entity_id
_entity_poly.type
_entity_poly.pdbx_seq_one_letter_code
_entity_poly.pdbx_strand_id
1 'polypeptide(L)'
;YFQRELNLTEAVPTLTSQKKIVLGTNQGILEINTEQMKKSSYVPPIVFTGLKIQGSQLHVALDDIKELELNPSERNVTFQFAAIDYVNPDAIEYAYRLQGLEEEWNEAGNNRSATYINLPAGEYQLQIRSSNSDGVWTDNIRTLPIHVLPTFWETYWAWLFYIVMFVLFTTIIVYIL
;
A
#
# COMPACT_ATOMS: atom_id res chain seq x y z
N TYR A 1 -11.03 26.46 13.83
CA TYR A 1 -11.38 26.90 12.48
C TYR A 1 -12.89 26.76 12.35
N PHE A 2 -13.58 27.89 12.29
CA PHE A 2 -15.02 27.91 12.00
C PHE A 2 -15.17 27.66 10.49
N GLN A 3 -15.58 26.47 10.08
CA GLN A 3 -16.13 26.24 8.74
C GLN A 3 -17.46 27.00 8.65
N ARG A 4 -17.44 28.17 8.03
CA ARG A 4 -18.67 28.82 7.63
C ARG A 4 -19.18 28.08 6.38
N GLU A 5 -20.33 27.47 6.49
CA GLU A 5 -21.01 26.91 5.32
C GLU A 5 -21.35 28.04 4.35
N LEU A 6 -20.62 28.06 3.24
CA LEU A 6 -20.89 28.95 2.12
C LEU A 6 -21.96 28.27 1.25
N ASN A 7 -23.19 28.72 1.36
CA ASN A 7 -24.23 28.29 0.44
C ASN A 7 -24.14 29.09 -0.85
N LEU A 8 -23.95 28.42 -1.98
CA LEU A 8 -23.98 29.02 -3.30
C LEU A 8 -25.40 29.40 -3.64
N THR A 9 -25.58 30.58 -4.26
CA THR A 9 -26.88 30.99 -4.82
C THR A 9 -27.09 30.29 -6.18
N GLU A 10 -28.31 30.30 -6.69
CA GLU A 10 -28.66 29.76 -8.03
C GLU A 10 -28.00 30.55 -9.19
N ALA A 11 -27.22 31.59 -8.88
CA ALA A 11 -26.53 32.38 -9.88
C ALA A 11 -25.50 31.56 -10.62
N VAL A 12 -25.51 31.64 -11.94
CA VAL A 12 -24.55 30.92 -12.81
C VAL A 12 -23.13 31.46 -12.57
N PRO A 13 -22.17 30.56 -12.30
CA PRO A 13 -20.75 30.94 -12.19
C PRO A 13 -20.30 31.64 -13.47
N THR A 14 -19.69 32.81 -13.34
CA THR A 14 -19.24 33.59 -14.49
C THR A 14 -17.72 33.69 -14.48
N LEU A 15 -17.09 33.36 -15.62
CA LEU A 15 -15.67 33.55 -15.83
C LEU A 15 -15.44 34.98 -16.35
N THR A 16 -14.65 35.78 -15.62
CA THR A 16 -14.30 37.12 -16.02
C THR A 16 -13.13 37.11 -17.02
N SER A 17 -12.95 38.22 -17.76
CA SER A 17 -11.80 38.42 -18.66
C SER A 17 -10.43 38.35 -17.97
N GLN A 18 -10.40 38.49 -16.64
CA GLN A 18 -9.21 38.34 -15.79
C GLN A 18 -8.97 36.93 -15.33
N LYS A 19 -9.62 35.92 -15.94
CA LYS A 19 -9.53 34.50 -15.56
C LYS A 19 -9.92 34.23 -14.11
N LYS A 20 -10.85 35.00 -13.56
CA LYS A 20 -11.42 34.78 -12.23
C LYS A 20 -12.83 34.24 -12.37
N ILE A 21 -13.15 33.25 -11.57
CA ILE A 21 -14.50 32.70 -11.44
C ILE A 21 -15.21 33.49 -10.35
N VAL A 22 -16.37 34.06 -10.68
CA VAL A 22 -17.22 34.80 -9.74
C VAL A 22 -18.46 33.97 -9.44
N LEU A 23 -18.70 33.73 -8.15
CA LEU A 23 -19.82 32.95 -7.64
C LEU A 23 -20.63 33.80 -6.67
N GLY A 24 -21.95 33.79 -6.81
CA GLY A 24 -22.86 34.36 -5.82
C GLY A 24 -22.98 33.42 -4.60
N THR A 25 -22.92 34.00 -3.41
CA THR A 25 -23.12 33.27 -2.16
C THR A 25 -24.16 34.01 -1.29
N ASN A 26 -24.70 33.35 -0.27
CA ASN A 26 -25.58 33.95 0.70
C ASN A 26 -24.93 35.05 1.56
N GLN A 27 -23.63 35.22 1.49
CA GLN A 27 -22.84 36.19 2.25
C GLN A 27 -22.16 37.24 1.35
N GLY A 28 -22.40 37.19 0.02
CA GLY A 28 -21.82 38.11 -0.93
C GLY A 28 -21.30 37.40 -2.18
N ILE A 29 -20.24 37.95 -2.75
CA ILE A 29 -19.62 37.42 -3.97
C ILE A 29 -18.31 36.73 -3.58
N LEU A 30 -18.14 35.49 -4.05
CA LEU A 30 -16.88 34.76 -3.97
C LEU A 30 -16.14 34.92 -5.29
N GLU A 31 -14.95 35.47 -5.22
CA GLU A 31 -14.06 35.61 -6.37
C GLU A 31 -12.89 34.64 -6.24
N ILE A 32 -12.76 33.73 -7.21
CA ILE A 32 -11.71 32.71 -7.24
C ILE A 32 -10.75 33.03 -8.38
N ASN A 33 -9.48 33.29 -8.07
CA ASN A 33 -8.44 33.50 -9.06
C ASN A 33 -7.89 32.15 -9.55
N THR A 34 -8.24 31.76 -10.78
CA THR A 34 -7.81 30.46 -11.34
C THR A 34 -6.31 30.37 -11.61
N GLU A 35 -5.62 31.48 -11.81
CA GLU A 35 -4.16 31.51 -12.02
C GLU A 35 -3.37 31.23 -10.71
N GLN A 36 -3.98 31.49 -9.59
CA GLN A 36 -3.38 31.24 -8.27
C GLN A 36 -3.70 29.85 -7.73
N MET A 37 -4.56 29.09 -8.39
CA MET A 37 -4.86 27.71 -8.04
C MET A 37 -3.71 26.80 -8.47
N LYS A 38 -2.75 26.61 -7.58
CA LYS A 38 -1.65 25.66 -7.78
C LYS A 38 -1.96 24.40 -7.00
N LYS A 39 -1.73 23.24 -7.62
CA LYS A 39 -1.75 21.97 -6.90
C LYS A 39 -0.67 21.99 -5.83
N SER A 40 -0.96 21.41 -4.69
CA SER A 40 -0.03 21.29 -3.57
C SER A 40 1.20 20.48 -3.99
N SER A 41 2.38 20.93 -3.60
CA SER A 41 3.63 20.18 -3.72
C SER A 41 3.94 19.42 -2.42
N TYR A 42 2.98 19.35 -1.49
CA TYR A 42 3.16 18.61 -0.25
C TYR A 42 3.36 17.12 -0.52
N VAL A 43 4.37 16.54 0.11
CA VAL A 43 4.70 15.11 0.05
C VAL A 43 4.27 14.47 1.37
N PRO A 44 3.13 13.78 1.41
CA PRO A 44 2.64 13.18 2.65
C PRO A 44 3.51 12.00 3.07
N PRO A 45 3.95 11.91 4.33
CA PRO A 45 4.61 10.70 4.82
C PRO A 45 3.63 9.54 4.87
N ILE A 46 4.08 8.36 4.44
CA ILE A 46 3.31 7.12 4.51
C ILE A 46 3.70 6.36 5.77
N VAL A 47 2.69 5.98 6.56
CA VAL A 47 2.84 5.19 7.79
C VAL A 47 2.07 3.89 7.68
N PHE A 48 2.56 2.84 8.34
CA PHE A 48 1.81 1.62 8.51
C PHE A 48 0.84 1.76 9.69
N THR A 49 -0.44 1.52 9.46
CA THR A 49 -1.50 1.66 10.47
C THR A 49 -1.92 0.33 11.09
N GLY A 50 -1.56 -0.80 10.45
CA GLY A 50 -1.89 -2.11 10.98
C GLY A 50 -1.32 -3.26 10.16
N LEU A 51 -1.25 -4.43 10.78
CA LEU A 51 -0.88 -5.70 10.18
C LEU A 51 -1.88 -6.76 10.61
N LYS A 52 -2.38 -7.52 9.65
CA LYS A 52 -3.16 -8.73 9.94
C LYS A 52 -2.40 -9.94 9.41
N ILE A 53 -2.22 -10.93 10.27
CA ILE A 53 -1.64 -12.23 9.92
C ILE A 53 -2.70 -13.29 10.15
N GLN A 54 -2.95 -14.14 9.14
CA GLN A 54 -3.99 -15.18 9.17
C GLN A 54 -5.38 -14.62 9.58
N GLY A 55 -5.68 -13.37 9.19
CA GLY A 55 -6.93 -12.68 9.55
C GLY A 55 -6.95 -12.07 10.96
N SER A 56 -5.98 -12.38 11.81
CA SER A 56 -5.86 -11.80 13.15
C SER A 56 -5.07 -10.51 13.13
N GLN A 57 -5.60 -9.45 13.75
CA GLN A 57 -4.89 -8.18 13.82
C GLN A 57 -3.76 -8.23 14.83
N LEU A 58 -2.57 -7.89 14.37
CA LEU A 58 -1.41 -7.72 15.25
C LEU A 58 -1.35 -6.28 15.73
N HIS A 59 -1.35 -6.08 17.04
CA HIS A 59 -1.19 -4.76 17.66
C HIS A 59 0.29 -4.42 17.82
N VAL A 60 1.00 -4.26 16.69
CA VAL A 60 2.41 -3.88 16.68
C VAL A 60 2.55 -2.55 15.95
N ALA A 61 3.38 -1.65 16.49
CA ALA A 61 3.76 -0.43 15.81
C ALA A 61 4.71 -0.78 14.65
N LEU A 62 4.14 -1.03 13.46
CA LEU A 62 4.89 -1.45 12.27
C LEU A 62 5.90 -0.40 11.79
N ASP A 63 5.71 0.87 12.14
CA ASP A 63 6.64 1.93 11.75
C ASP A 63 8.01 1.78 12.43
N ASP A 64 8.08 1.09 13.57
CA ASP A 64 9.32 0.79 14.29
C ASP A 64 9.98 -0.51 13.82
N ILE A 65 9.26 -1.32 13.04
CA ILE A 65 9.77 -2.60 12.53
C ILE A 65 10.65 -2.34 11.31
N LYS A 66 11.91 -2.74 11.39
CA LYS A 66 12.87 -2.64 10.28
C LYS A 66 12.70 -3.74 9.27
N GLU A 67 12.25 -4.91 9.71
CA GLU A 67 12.07 -6.11 8.91
C GLU A 67 10.95 -6.97 9.52
N LEU A 68 10.12 -7.56 8.67
CA LEU A 68 9.05 -8.46 9.08
C LEU A 68 9.44 -9.90 8.72
N GLU A 69 9.57 -10.75 9.71
CA GLU A 69 9.76 -12.20 9.52
C GLU A 69 8.42 -12.92 9.66
N LEU A 70 8.08 -13.76 8.69
CA LEU A 70 6.86 -14.55 8.65
C LEU A 70 7.19 -16.04 8.72
N ASN A 71 6.57 -16.74 9.66
CA ASN A 71 6.67 -18.18 9.76
C ASN A 71 5.94 -18.89 8.59
N PRO A 72 6.27 -20.14 8.30
CA PRO A 72 5.60 -20.90 7.23
C PRO A 72 4.09 -21.02 7.36
N SER A 73 3.56 -20.88 8.56
CA SER A 73 2.12 -20.86 8.86
C SER A 73 1.48 -19.47 8.69
N GLU A 74 2.25 -18.41 8.51
CA GLU A 74 1.82 -17.01 8.54
C GLU A 74 1.85 -16.35 7.15
N ARG A 75 1.60 -17.13 6.09
CA ARG A 75 1.73 -16.71 4.69
C ARG A 75 0.58 -15.84 4.16
N ASN A 76 -0.47 -15.62 4.95
CA ASN A 76 -1.59 -14.73 4.61
C ASN A 76 -1.47 -13.45 5.40
N VAL A 77 -1.14 -12.35 4.73
CA VAL A 77 -0.86 -11.08 5.38
C VAL A 77 -1.63 -9.94 4.73
N THR A 78 -2.12 -9.02 5.55
CA THR A 78 -2.72 -7.77 5.10
C THR A 78 -2.02 -6.61 5.79
N PHE A 79 -1.40 -5.75 5.01
CA PHE A 79 -0.79 -4.51 5.47
C PHE A 79 -1.80 -3.39 5.36
N GLN A 80 -1.95 -2.61 6.42
CA GLN A 80 -2.75 -1.39 6.43
C GLN A 80 -1.81 -0.19 6.51
N PHE A 81 -2.07 0.84 5.72
CA PHE A 81 -1.23 2.02 5.61
C PHE A 81 -2.07 3.27 5.39
N ALA A 82 -1.48 4.43 5.67
CA ALA A 82 -2.09 5.71 5.36
C ALA A 82 -1.00 6.74 5.05
N ALA A 83 -1.28 7.64 4.13
CA ALA A 83 -0.50 8.85 3.94
C ALA A 83 -1.08 9.97 4.82
N ILE A 84 -0.20 10.71 5.51
CA ILE A 84 -0.61 11.75 6.45
C ILE A 84 -0.79 13.06 5.70
N ASP A 85 -1.99 13.29 5.24
CA ASP A 85 -2.45 14.56 4.68
C ASP A 85 -3.85 14.87 5.21
N TYR A 86 -3.97 15.99 5.94
CA TYR A 86 -5.21 16.35 6.65
C TYR A 86 -6.15 17.23 5.81
N VAL A 87 -5.75 17.62 4.59
CA VAL A 87 -6.56 18.52 3.76
C VAL A 87 -7.76 17.78 3.16
N ASN A 88 -7.51 16.67 2.49
CA ASN A 88 -8.56 15.80 1.94
C ASN A 88 -8.06 14.35 1.89
N PRO A 89 -8.08 13.63 3.02
CA PRO A 89 -7.52 12.28 3.11
C PRO A 89 -8.22 11.25 2.25
N ASP A 90 -9.47 11.49 1.84
CA ASP A 90 -10.25 10.55 1.01
C ASP A 90 -9.94 10.68 -0.49
N ALA A 91 -9.29 11.78 -0.91
CA ALA A 91 -8.85 11.99 -2.28
C ALA A 91 -7.45 11.40 -2.56
N ILE A 92 -6.77 10.86 -1.54
CA ILE A 92 -5.44 10.29 -1.69
C ILE A 92 -5.55 8.93 -2.37
N GLU A 93 -4.78 8.76 -3.45
CA GLU A 93 -4.64 7.49 -4.15
C GLU A 93 -3.35 6.79 -3.73
N TYR A 94 -3.39 5.48 -3.71
CA TYR A 94 -2.28 4.62 -3.32
C TYR A 94 -1.93 3.64 -4.42
N ALA A 95 -0.66 3.31 -4.51
CA ALA A 95 -0.20 2.15 -5.26
C ALA A 95 0.83 1.39 -4.43
N TYR A 96 0.82 0.06 -4.55
CA TYR A 96 1.76 -0.80 -3.85
C TYR A 96 2.28 -1.89 -4.77
N ARG A 97 3.43 -2.45 -4.43
CA ARG A 97 3.97 -3.66 -5.04
C ARG A 97 4.82 -4.44 -4.03
N LEU A 98 4.87 -5.73 -4.22
CA LEU A 98 5.78 -6.61 -3.48
C LEU A 98 6.95 -7.01 -4.38
N GLN A 99 8.03 -6.23 -4.31
CA GLN A 99 9.24 -6.51 -5.08
C GLN A 99 9.81 -7.89 -4.67
N GLY A 100 10.16 -8.70 -5.65
CA GLY A 100 10.50 -10.11 -5.50
C GLY A 100 9.36 -11.06 -5.89
N LEU A 101 8.11 -10.57 -5.92
CA LEU A 101 6.92 -11.29 -6.40
C LEU A 101 6.28 -10.60 -7.61
N GLU A 102 6.22 -9.27 -7.58
CA GLU A 102 5.56 -8.43 -8.57
C GLU A 102 6.56 -7.43 -9.18
N GLU A 103 6.46 -7.23 -10.49
CA GLU A 103 7.28 -6.22 -11.19
C GLU A 103 6.54 -4.89 -11.32
N GLU A 104 5.22 -4.93 -11.50
CA GLU A 104 4.37 -3.76 -11.72
C GLU A 104 3.75 -3.25 -10.42
N TRP A 105 3.29 -2.00 -10.46
CA TRP A 105 2.56 -1.39 -9.37
C TRP A 105 1.08 -1.75 -9.43
N ASN A 106 0.53 -2.22 -8.33
CA ASN A 106 -0.90 -2.41 -8.14
C ASN A 106 -1.53 -1.08 -7.72
N GLU A 107 -2.38 -0.53 -8.56
CA GLU A 107 -3.13 0.68 -8.22
C GLU A 107 -4.30 0.31 -7.30
N ALA A 108 -4.28 0.83 -6.09
CA ALA A 108 -5.28 0.55 -5.06
C ALA A 108 -6.39 1.62 -4.99
N GLY A 109 -6.26 2.72 -5.76
CA GLY A 109 -7.12 3.88 -5.61
C GLY A 109 -7.04 4.42 -4.18
N ASN A 110 -8.16 4.65 -3.53
CA ASN A 110 -8.22 5.13 -2.15
C ASN A 110 -8.20 4.00 -1.09
N ASN A 111 -8.03 2.74 -1.51
CA ASN A 111 -7.90 1.62 -0.58
C ASN A 111 -6.55 1.68 0.14
N ARG A 112 -6.59 1.59 1.47
CA ARG A 112 -5.43 1.72 2.38
C ARG A 112 -4.93 0.36 2.86
N SER A 113 -5.07 -0.67 2.04
CA SER A 113 -4.64 -2.03 2.40
C SER A 113 -4.09 -2.80 1.21
N ALA A 114 -3.03 -3.59 1.46
CA ALA A 114 -2.47 -4.55 0.54
C ALA A 114 -2.56 -5.94 1.17
N THR A 115 -3.20 -6.88 0.47
CA THR A 115 -3.40 -8.25 0.96
C THR A 115 -2.69 -9.24 0.05
N TYR A 116 -1.88 -10.10 0.66
CA TYR A 116 -1.19 -11.20 0.01
C TYR A 116 -1.61 -12.51 0.64
N ILE A 117 -1.95 -13.47 -0.21
CA ILE A 117 -2.42 -14.79 0.20
C ILE A 117 -1.41 -15.83 -0.24
N ASN A 118 -1.02 -16.71 0.69
CA ASN A 118 -0.10 -17.82 0.46
C ASN A 118 1.24 -17.37 -0.16
N LEU A 119 1.90 -16.38 0.47
CA LEU A 119 3.22 -15.91 0.06
C LEU A 119 4.21 -17.07 0.04
N PRO A 120 4.91 -17.32 -1.09
CA PRO A 120 6.00 -18.30 -1.13
C PRO A 120 7.12 -17.96 -0.14
N ALA A 121 7.93 -18.95 0.21
CA ALA A 121 9.15 -18.69 0.98
C ALA A 121 10.12 -17.85 0.14
N GLY A 122 10.72 -16.82 0.75
CA GLY A 122 11.63 -15.92 0.04
C GLY A 122 11.80 -14.57 0.74
N GLU A 123 12.57 -13.72 0.09
CA GLU A 123 12.83 -12.35 0.51
C GLU A 123 12.07 -11.38 -0.39
N TYR A 124 11.32 -10.48 0.21
CA TYR A 124 10.48 -9.52 -0.47
C TYR A 124 10.66 -8.12 0.10
N GLN A 125 10.29 -7.12 -0.68
CA GLN A 125 10.24 -5.74 -0.23
C GLN A 125 8.88 -5.13 -0.60
N LEU A 126 8.02 -4.92 0.40
CA LEU A 126 6.78 -4.18 0.19
C LEU A 126 7.10 -2.71 -0.03
N GLN A 127 6.63 -2.16 -1.14
CA GLN A 127 6.78 -0.76 -1.49
C GLN A 127 5.40 -0.14 -1.65
N ILE A 128 5.20 1.02 -1.02
CA ILE A 128 3.93 1.77 -1.06
C ILE A 128 4.26 3.20 -1.46
N ARG A 129 3.48 3.76 -2.38
CA ARG A 129 3.52 5.17 -2.76
C ARG A 129 2.13 5.76 -2.71
N SER A 130 2.03 7.08 -2.59
CA SER A 130 0.73 7.75 -2.60
C SER A 130 0.75 9.04 -3.42
N SER A 131 -0.43 9.49 -3.82
CA SER A 131 -0.64 10.89 -4.21
C SER A 131 -0.77 11.76 -2.96
N ASN A 132 -0.80 13.08 -3.17
CA ASN A 132 -1.29 14.02 -2.17
C ASN A 132 -2.80 14.25 -2.32
N SER A 133 -3.39 15.08 -1.47
CA SER A 133 -4.82 15.42 -1.49
C SER A 133 -5.30 16.12 -2.78
N ASP A 134 -4.39 16.67 -3.59
CA ASP A 134 -4.68 17.28 -4.90
C ASP A 134 -4.55 16.29 -6.07
N GLY A 135 -4.37 15.00 -5.79
CA GLY A 135 -4.20 13.93 -6.77
C GLY A 135 -2.85 13.99 -7.53
N VAL A 136 -1.84 14.61 -6.93
CA VAL A 136 -0.48 14.63 -7.49
C VAL A 136 0.30 13.48 -6.91
N TRP A 137 0.74 12.53 -7.74
CA TRP A 137 1.63 11.46 -7.31
C TRP A 137 2.96 12.04 -6.84
N THR A 138 3.40 11.59 -5.67
CA THR A 138 4.61 12.09 -5.00
C THR A 138 5.68 10.99 -4.96
N ASP A 139 6.94 11.39 -4.78
CA ASP A 139 8.08 10.46 -4.72
C ASP A 139 8.25 9.81 -3.33
N ASN A 140 7.19 9.80 -2.53
CA ASN A 140 7.18 9.20 -1.20
C ASN A 140 7.00 7.67 -1.30
N ILE A 141 8.08 6.93 -1.30
CA ILE A 141 8.03 5.47 -1.25
C ILE A 141 8.33 5.00 0.16
N ARG A 142 7.36 4.35 0.80
CA ARG A 142 7.57 3.61 2.05
C ARG A 142 7.92 2.17 1.74
N THR A 143 9.00 1.66 2.32
CA THR A 143 9.48 0.29 2.10
C THR A 143 9.47 -0.50 3.41
N LEU A 144 9.12 -1.79 3.32
CA LEU A 144 9.20 -2.75 4.42
C LEU A 144 9.78 -4.07 3.88
N PRO A 145 10.97 -4.46 4.31
CA PRO A 145 11.52 -5.79 4.01
C PRO A 145 10.68 -6.88 4.69
N ILE A 146 10.43 -7.97 3.97
CA ILE A 146 9.65 -9.11 4.43
C ILE A 146 10.42 -10.38 4.12
N HIS A 147 10.67 -11.18 5.14
CA HIS A 147 11.30 -12.48 5.00
C HIS A 147 10.30 -13.59 5.35
N VAL A 148 9.96 -14.43 4.39
CA VAL A 148 9.06 -15.56 4.57
C VAL A 148 9.88 -16.84 4.70
N LEU A 149 9.85 -17.46 5.89
CA LEU A 149 10.60 -18.66 6.18
C LEU A 149 10.08 -19.87 5.39
N PRO A 150 10.98 -20.73 4.87
CA PRO A 150 10.58 -21.93 4.17
C PRO A 150 10.01 -22.97 5.15
N THR A 151 9.04 -23.77 4.68
CA THR A 151 8.61 -24.97 5.36
C THR A 151 9.73 -26.01 5.33
N PHE A 152 9.76 -26.94 6.29
CA PHE A 152 10.77 -28.02 6.32
C PHE A 152 10.93 -28.71 4.94
N TRP A 153 9.82 -28.97 4.26
CA TRP A 153 9.78 -29.64 2.96
C TRP A 153 10.32 -28.81 1.80
N GLU A 154 10.42 -27.49 1.95
CA GLU A 154 10.96 -26.54 0.96
C GLU A 154 12.47 -26.33 1.16
N THR A 155 13.08 -26.92 2.21
CA THR A 155 14.50 -26.75 2.50
C THR A 155 15.37 -27.69 1.65
N TYR A 156 16.62 -27.30 1.41
CA TYR A 156 17.61 -28.13 0.71
C TYR A 156 17.84 -29.48 1.41
N TRP A 157 17.71 -29.55 2.75
CA TRP A 157 17.85 -30.77 3.52
C TRP A 157 16.72 -31.78 3.24
N ALA A 158 15.52 -31.30 3.00
CA ALA A 158 14.40 -32.16 2.63
C ALA A 158 14.65 -32.79 1.23
N TRP A 159 15.13 -32.00 0.28
CA TRP A 159 15.51 -32.50 -1.05
C TRP A 159 16.61 -33.56 -0.98
N LEU A 160 17.65 -33.33 -0.19
CA LEU A 160 18.70 -34.33 0.04
C LEU A 160 18.11 -35.61 0.63
N PHE A 161 17.22 -35.49 1.62
CA PHE A 161 16.55 -36.66 2.21
C PHE A 161 15.72 -37.43 1.18
N TYR A 162 14.98 -36.77 0.31
CA TYR A 162 14.21 -37.44 -0.75
C TYR A 162 15.13 -38.18 -1.74
N ILE A 163 16.24 -37.60 -2.13
CA ILE A 163 17.20 -38.24 -3.03
C ILE A 163 17.77 -39.51 -2.37
N VAL A 164 18.20 -39.44 -1.10
CA VAL A 164 18.71 -40.60 -0.36
C VAL A 164 17.65 -41.69 -0.25
N MET A 165 16.43 -41.32 0.11
CA MET A 165 15.31 -42.29 0.20
C MET A 165 15.00 -42.93 -1.15
N PHE A 166 15.05 -42.17 -2.23
CA PHE A 166 14.83 -42.71 -3.59
C PHE A 166 15.92 -43.70 -3.99
N VAL A 167 17.19 -43.38 -3.70
CA VAL A 167 18.33 -44.28 -3.99
C VAL A 167 18.22 -45.57 -3.15
N LEU A 168 17.90 -45.46 -1.86
CA LEU A 168 17.68 -46.65 -1.01
C LEU A 168 16.55 -47.51 -1.53
N PHE A 169 15.43 -46.89 -1.91
CA PHE A 169 14.27 -47.61 -2.42
C PHE A 169 14.59 -48.36 -3.72
N THR A 170 15.30 -47.72 -4.64
CA THR A 170 15.71 -48.36 -5.92
C THR A 170 16.72 -49.47 -5.70
N THR A 171 17.69 -49.33 -4.76
CA THR A 171 18.63 -50.40 -4.42
C THR A 171 17.94 -51.61 -3.78
N ILE A 172 16.96 -51.38 -2.91
CA ILE A 172 16.18 -52.47 -2.31
C ILE A 172 15.40 -53.27 -3.38
N ILE A 173 14.76 -52.53 -4.32
CA ILE A 173 14.04 -53.17 -5.44
C ILE A 173 14.96 -54.05 -6.29
N VAL A 174 16.12 -53.50 -6.66
CA VAL A 174 17.13 -54.28 -7.46
C VAL A 174 17.67 -55.46 -6.73
N TYR A 175 17.77 -55.40 -5.38
CA TYR A 175 18.22 -56.50 -4.56
C TYR A 175 17.18 -57.63 -4.43
N ILE A 176 15.88 -57.27 -4.47
CA ILE A 176 14.77 -58.25 -4.32
C ILE A 176 14.44 -58.91 -5.68
N LEU A 177 14.64 -58.26 -6.81
CA LEU A 177 14.46 -58.80 -8.17
C LEU A 177 15.63 -59.73 -8.60
#